data_47e370ed3b1b9cf1de583cf3ef8bd21b
#
_entry.id   47e370ed3b1b9cf1de583cf3ef8bd21b
#
_cell.length_a   1.000
_cell.length_b   1.000
_cell.length_c   1.000
_cell.angle_alpha   90.00
_cell.angle_beta   90.00
_cell.angle_gamma   90.00
#
_symmetry.space_group_name_H-M   'P 1'
#
loop_
_entity.id
_entity.type
_entity.pdbx_description
1 polymer ?
#
loop_
_entity_poly.entity_id
_entity_poly.type
_entity_poly.pdbx_seq_one_letter_code
_entity_poly.pdbx_strand_id
1 'polypeptide(L)'
;MNELLQDILAIISVVLNGLPQGLLALSFGFASIPTAFAFFTGAIGNAVTGCVAPISFQAESITYVGTSGKNKRERISMIFYGAAIMAVIGLFGLLTKVVDFIGPNIAAGMMAGVGLMLAKVAVDMFKKDKAIGAVSAISAVIVYCFTQNLVYTITASVILSCIIGRYVKDENNIIVAEKEKIERQKLTMNASVLRGALGMVCLNIGSNISFGAITGNMANTEVNIDHLSVISSIADMVSSFFGGSPVESIISATGSAPHALWAGIGMMVIMGLILIFGLLPKMGKYVPTASISGFLLVLGLIVTVPVNAASAVAGNPMVGGVTMGVTAISDPFLGMLAGIVARFIFGA
;
A
#
# COMPACT_ATOMS: atom_id res chain seq x y z
N MET A 1 8.81 -11.34 -28.79
CA MET A 1 9.76 -11.10 -27.69
C MET A 1 9.84 -12.42 -26.92
N ASN A 2 11.01 -12.84 -26.47
CA ASN A 2 11.13 -14.10 -25.72
C ASN A 2 10.29 -14.01 -24.44
N GLU A 3 9.52 -15.07 -24.11
CA GLU A 3 8.64 -15.12 -22.93
C GLU A 3 9.40 -14.81 -21.62
N LEU A 4 10.59 -15.38 -21.48
CA LEU A 4 11.48 -15.11 -20.35
C LEU A 4 11.82 -13.62 -20.22
N LEU A 5 12.03 -12.92 -21.33
CA LEU A 5 12.30 -11.48 -21.29
C LEU A 5 11.07 -10.68 -20.84
N GLN A 6 9.87 -11.11 -21.21
CA GLN A 6 8.61 -10.49 -20.75
C GLN A 6 8.42 -10.68 -19.26
N ASP A 7 8.67 -11.88 -18.73
CA ASP A 7 8.63 -12.16 -17.29
C ASP A 7 9.61 -11.27 -16.53
N ILE A 8 10.86 -11.17 -16.98
CA ILE A 8 11.89 -10.35 -16.36
C ILE A 8 11.49 -8.87 -16.37
N LEU A 9 10.97 -8.35 -17.48
CA LEU A 9 10.53 -6.95 -17.57
C LEU A 9 9.35 -6.66 -16.64
N ALA A 10 8.40 -7.59 -16.53
CA ALA A 10 7.29 -7.47 -15.59
C ALA A 10 7.78 -7.45 -14.13
N ILE A 11 8.68 -8.35 -13.77
CA ILE A 11 9.31 -8.41 -12.46
C ILE A 11 10.01 -7.08 -12.12
N ILE A 12 10.88 -6.61 -13.01
CA ILE A 12 11.63 -5.36 -12.80
C ILE A 12 10.68 -4.17 -12.65
N SER A 13 9.64 -4.09 -13.49
CA SER A 13 8.64 -3.03 -13.42
C SER A 13 7.98 -2.94 -12.05
N VAL A 14 7.55 -4.08 -11.48
CA VAL A 14 6.88 -4.11 -10.18
C VAL A 14 7.86 -3.84 -9.04
N VAL A 15 9.09 -4.34 -9.11
CA VAL A 15 10.14 -4.03 -8.13
C VAL A 15 10.42 -2.53 -8.11
N LEU A 16 10.60 -1.90 -9.27
CA LEU A 16 10.83 -0.46 -9.38
C LEU A 16 9.66 0.37 -8.83
N ASN A 17 8.42 -0.09 -9.03
CA ASN A 17 7.24 0.56 -8.46
C ASN A 17 7.18 0.44 -6.93
N GLY A 18 7.64 -0.68 -6.38
CA GLY A 18 7.64 -0.93 -4.93
C GLY A 18 8.71 -0.16 -4.14
N LEU A 19 9.87 0.12 -4.75
CA LEU A 19 10.99 0.76 -4.05
C LEU A 19 10.64 2.12 -3.41
N PRO A 20 10.00 3.09 -4.10
CA PRO A 20 9.60 4.35 -3.48
C PRO A 20 8.57 4.20 -2.36
N GLN A 21 7.69 3.22 -2.45
CA GLN A 21 6.74 2.88 -1.39
C GLN A 21 7.47 2.26 -0.18
N GLY A 22 8.52 1.47 -0.43
CA GLY A 22 9.44 1.01 0.61
C GLY A 22 10.20 2.15 1.27
N LEU A 23 10.63 3.16 0.51
CA LEU A 23 11.22 4.39 1.07
C LEU A 23 10.23 5.18 1.92
N LEU A 24 8.95 5.21 1.53
CA LEU A 24 7.86 5.75 2.35
C LEU A 24 7.76 4.98 3.68
N ALA A 25 7.83 3.65 3.66
CA ALA A 25 7.81 2.83 4.87
C ALA A 25 9.00 3.15 5.80
N LEU A 26 10.20 3.28 5.26
CA LEU A 26 11.38 3.72 6.02
C LEU A 26 11.18 5.10 6.64
N SER A 27 10.53 6.04 5.94
CA SER A 27 10.26 7.39 6.46
C SER A 27 9.34 7.41 7.67
N PHE A 28 8.51 6.38 7.83
CA PHE A 28 7.68 6.14 9.01
C PHE A 28 8.36 5.28 10.10
N GLY A 29 9.63 4.90 9.91
CA GLY A 29 10.44 4.16 10.88
C GLY A 29 10.21 2.65 10.87
N PHE A 30 9.64 2.07 9.80
CA PHE A 30 9.60 0.63 9.62
C PHE A 30 10.97 0.08 9.20
N ALA A 31 11.29 -1.13 9.63
CA ALA A 31 12.57 -1.77 9.36
C ALA A 31 12.54 -2.58 8.05
N SER A 32 13.62 -2.52 7.27
CA SER A 32 13.75 -3.17 5.96
C SER A 32 13.87 -4.69 6.07
N ILE A 33 14.81 -5.19 6.90
CA ILE A 33 15.06 -6.64 7.03
C ILE A 33 13.82 -7.41 7.50
N PRO A 34 13.09 -6.99 8.55
CA PRO A 34 11.83 -7.65 8.92
C PRO A 34 10.78 -7.64 7.81
N THR A 35 10.73 -6.57 7.00
CA THR A 35 9.82 -6.51 5.86
C THR A 35 10.20 -7.54 4.76
N ALA A 36 11.49 -7.89 4.62
CA ALA A 36 11.90 -8.96 3.71
C ALA A 36 11.23 -10.30 4.08
N PHE A 37 11.03 -10.58 5.35
CA PHE A 37 10.34 -11.80 5.78
C PHE A 37 8.90 -11.87 5.27
N ALA A 38 8.20 -10.71 5.19
CA ALA A 38 6.88 -10.66 4.59
C ALA A 38 6.92 -11.04 3.11
N PHE A 39 7.87 -10.51 2.36
CA PHE A 39 8.01 -10.85 0.93
C PHE A 39 8.31 -12.33 0.70
N PHE A 40 9.19 -12.94 1.51
CA PHE A 40 9.45 -14.37 1.42
C PHE A 40 8.25 -15.20 1.85
N THR A 41 7.51 -14.77 2.89
CA THR A 41 6.25 -15.42 3.29
C THR A 41 5.23 -15.38 2.15
N GLY A 42 5.08 -14.23 1.49
CA GLY A 42 4.22 -14.08 0.31
C GLY A 42 4.64 -14.99 -0.84
N ALA A 43 5.95 -15.03 -1.15
CA ALA A 43 6.48 -15.89 -2.20
C ALA A 43 6.19 -17.38 -1.94
N ILE A 44 6.40 -17.86 -0.71
CA ILE A 44 6.08 -19.22 -0.29
C ILE A 44 4.57 -19.45 -0.35
N GLY A 45 3.75 -18.53 0.16
CA GLY A 45 2.30 -18.63 0.13
C GLY A 45 1.75 -18.76 -1.29
N ASN A 46 2.22 -17.91 -2.21
CA ASN A 46 1.82 -17.97 -3.62
C ASN A 46 2.28 -19.26 -4.29
N ALA A 47 3.50 -19.73 -3.99
CA ALA A 47 4.00 -21.00 -4.53
C ALA A 47 3.16 -22.20 -4.07
N VAL A 48 2.72 -22.21 -2.81
CA VAL A 48 1.91 -23.29 -2.22
C VAL A 48 0.47 -23.28 -2.72
N THR A 49 -0.12 -22.08 -2.85
CA THR A 49 -1.55 -21.94 -3.21
C THR A 49 -1.80 -21.78 -4.71
N GLY A 50 -0.76 -21.54 -5.51
CA GLY A 50 -0.89 -21.21 -6.94
C GLY A 50 -1.47 -19.80 -7.18
N CYS A 51 -1.47 -18.89 -6.16
CA CYS A 51 -2.00 -17.55 -6.28
C CYS A 51 -1.10 -16.68 -7.17
N VAL A 52 -1.66 -16.14 -8.25
CA VAL A 52 -0.93 -15.26 -9.20
C VAL A 52 -0.82 -13.82 -8.74
N ALA A 53 -1.59 -13.40 -7.74
CA ALA A 53 -1.56 -12.05 -7.20
C ALA A 53 -0.44 -11.94 -6.15
N PRO A 54 0.64 -11.18 -6.41
CA PRO A 54 1.70 -10.97 -5.45
C PRO A 54 1.31 -9.93 -4.41
N ILE A 55 2.03 -9.97 -3.28
CA ILE A 55 2.00 -8.90 -2.27
C ILE A 55 3.23 -8.00 -2.40
N SER A 56 3.07 -6.74 -2.08
CA SER A 56 4.15 -5.74 -2.10
C SER A 56 3.88 -4.60 -1.13
N PHE A 57 4.79 -3.64 -1.08
CA PHE A 57 4.53 -2.37 -0.43
C PHE A 57 3.29 -1.71 -1.02
N GLN A 58 2.43 -1.18 -0.17
CA GLN A 58 1.25 -0.43 -0.55
C GLN A 58 1.22 0.91 0.19
N ALA A 59 1.21 2.00 -0.58
CA ALA A 59 1.31 3.35 -0.02
C ALA A 59 0.13 3.68 0.91
N GLU A 60 -1.05 3.16 0.64
CA GLU A 60 -2.28 3.36 1.41
C GLU A 60 -2.13 2.80 2.83
N SER A 61 -1.80 1.53 2.95
CA SER A 61 -1.63 0.85 4.25
C SER A 61 -0.47 1.44 5.05
N ILE A 62 0.67 1.68 4.39
CA ILE A 62 1.85 2.31 4.99
C ILE A 62 1.53 3.70 5.53
N THR A 63 0.87 4.53 4.72
CA THR A 63 0.48 5.90 5.10
C THR A 63 -0.51 5.89 6.25
N TYR A 64 -1.50 5.00 6.18
CA TYR A 64 -2.52 4.89 7.22
C TYR A 64 -1.90 4.56 8.58
N VAL A 65 -1.15 3.48 8.70
CA VAL A 65 -0.52 3.12 9.99
C VAL A 65 0.57 4.11 10.40
N GLY A 66 1.30 4.65 9.42
CA GLY A 66 2.35 5.64 9.64
C GLY A 66 1.84 6.92 10.28
N THR A 67 0.62 7.35 9.93
CA THR A 67 0.00 8.58 10.45
C THR A 67 -0.94 8.35 11.63
N SER A 68 -1.55 7.16 11.75
CA SER A 68 -2.50 6.84 12.82
C SER A 68 -1.82 6.48 14.15
N GLY A 69 -0.69 5.76 14.11
CA GLY A 69 0.05 5.37 15.31
C GLY A 69 0.96 6.49 15.83
N LYS A 70 0.85 6.82 17.12
CA LYS A 70 1.67 7.87 17.77
C LYS A 70 3.16 7.54 17.84
N ASN A 71 3.49 6.26 17.86
CA ASN A 71 4.86 5.76 17.93
C ASN A 71 4.98 4.42 17.17
N LYS A 72 6.22 3.98 16.97
CA LYS A 72 6.52 2.73 16.25
C LYS A 72 5.79 1.51 16.83
N ARG A 73 5.73 1.42 18.16
CA ARG A 73 5.08 0.30 18.86
C ARG A 73 3.58 0.23 18.54
N GLU A 74 2.88 1.35 18.55
CA GLU A 74 1.46 1.40 18.17
C GLU A 74 1.26 1.03 16.70
N ARG A 75 2.07 1.58 15.78
CA ARG A 75 2.01 1.27 14.35
C ARG A 75 2.15 -0.22 14.07
N ILE A 76 3.17 -0.84 14.66
CA ILE A 76 3.43 -2.27 14.54
C ILE A 76 2.27 -3.09 15.11
N SER A 77 1.73 -2.68 16.27
CA SER A 77 0.60 -3.36 16.90
C SER A 77 -0.67 -3.26 16.05
N MET A 78 -0.93 -2.12 15.39
CA MET A 78 -2.05 -1.95 14.45
C MET A 78 -1.94 -2.94 13.28
N ILE A 79 -0.75 -3.07 12.68
CA ILE A 79 -0.50 -4.02 11.59
C ILE A 79 -0.74 -5.45 12.09
N PHE A 80 -0.10 -5.84 13.19
CA PHE A 80 -0.18 -7.20 13.73
C PHE A 80 -1.62 -7.64 14.04
N TYR A 81 -2.35 -6.80 14.77
CA TYR A 81 -3.74 -7.14 15.14
C TYR A 81 -4.70 -7.04 13.96
N GLY A 82 -4.51 -6.09 13.05
CA GLY A 82 -5.28 -6.01 11.81
C GLY A 82 -5.09 -7.27 10.96
N ALA A 83 -3.83 -7.67 10.78
CA ALA A 83 -3.50 -8.90 10.08
C ALA A 83 -4.05 -10.16 10.77
N ALA A 84 -3.99 -10.24 12.10
CA ALA A 84 -4.57 -11.37 12.83
C ALA A 84 -6.08 -11.49 12.62
N ILE A 85 -6.81 -10.37 12.62
CA ILE A 85 -8.24 -10.34 12.32
C ILE A 85 -8.50 -10.79 10.87
N MET A 86 -7.72 -10.27 9.91
CA MET A 86 -7.87 -10.64 8.50
C MET A 86 -7.53 -12.11 8.23
N ALA A 87 -6.50 -12.65 8.92
CA ALA A 87 -6.17 -14.07 8.85
C ALA A 87 -7.35 -14.95 9.29
N VAL A 88 -8.02 -14.56 10.37
CA VAL A 88 -9.22 -15.28 10.83
C VAL A 88 -10.34 -15.19 9.80
N ILE A 89 -10.64 -14.00 9.26
CA ILE A 89 -11.66 -13.81 8.23
C ILE A 89 -11.37 -14.70 7.01
N GLY A 90 -10.13 -14.69 6.51
CA GLY A 90 -9.72 -15.50 5.35
C GLY A 90 -9.73 -17.00 5.64
N LEU A 91 -9.25 -17.45 6.82
CA LEU A 91 -9.25 -18.88 7.18
C LEU A 91 -10.66 -19.48 7.25
N PHE A 92 -11.65 -18.69 7.63
CA PHE A 92 -13.06 -19.13 7.65
C PHE A 92 -13.81 -18.88 6.34
N GLY A 93 -13.14 -18.39 5.28
CA GLY A 93 -13.78 -18.10 3.99
C GLY A 93 -14.88 -17.03 4.08
N LEU A 94 -14.70 -16.04 4.95
CA LEU A 94 -15.72 -15.04 5.24
C LEU A 94 -15.55 -13.75 4.45
N LEU A 95 -14.45 -13.60 3.69
CA LEU A 95 -14.10 -12.33 3.06
C LEU A 95 -15.19 -11.86 2.08
N THR A 96 -15.67 -12.75 1.21
CA THR A 96 -16.75 -12.44 0.27
C THR A 96 -18.03 -12.01 1.02
N LYS A 97 -18.42 -12.71 2.09
CA LYS A 97 -19.60 -12.34 2.88
C LYS A 97 -19.50 -10.97 3.53
N VAL A 98 -18.30 -10.64 4.03
CA VAL A 98 -18.02 -9.31 4.63
C VAL A 98 -18.15 -8.23 3.58
N VAL A 99 -17.63 -8.45 2.38
CA VAL A 99 -17.72 -7.49 1.27
C VAL A 99 -19.15 -7.32 0.77
N ASP A 100 -19.88 -8.40 0.60
CA ASP A 100 -21.28 -8.35 0.20
C ASP A 100 -22.11 -7.57 1.23
N PHE A 101 -21.81 -7.74 2.53
CA PHE A 101 -22.44 -6.98 3.60
C PHE A 101 -22.09 -5.48 3.55
N ILE A 102 -20.81 -5.13 3.34
CA ILE A 102 -20.37 -3.73 3.24
C ILE A 102 -20.97 -3.08 1.99
N GLY A 103 -20.92 -3.78 0.86
CA GLY A 103 -21.40 -3.32 -0.43
C GLY A 103 -20.41 -2.41 -1.16
N PRO A 104 -20.53 -2.34 -2.51
CA PRO A 104 -19.54 -1.68 -3.37
C PRO A 104 -19.44 -0.17 -3.16
N ASN A 105 -20.54 0.50 -2.85
CA ASN A 105 -20.56 1.96 -2.65
C ASN A 105 -19.76 2.39 -1.41
N ILE A 106 -19.90 1.63 -0.30
CA ILE A 106 -19.16 1.90 0.94
C ILE A 106 -17.69 1.58 0.73
N ALA A 107 -17.37 0.44 0.12
CA ALA A 107 -15.98 0.07 -0.17
C ALA A 107 -15.30 1.12 -1.06
N ALA A 108 -15.95 1.54 -2.14
CA ALA A 108 -15.42 2.58 -3.03
C ALA A 108 -15.32 3.95 -2.34
N GLY A 109 -16.33 4.35 -1.55
CA GLY A 109 -16.29 5.59 -0.76
C GLY A 109 -15.13 5.62 0.22
N MET A 110 -14.88 4.51 0.89
CA MET A 110 -13.75 4.33 1.78
C MET A 110 -12.41 4.48 1.04
N MET A 111 -12.23 3.81 -0.10
CA MET A 111 -11.00 3.93 -0.89
C MET A 111 -10.79 5.35 -1.45
N ALA A 112 -11.85 6.04 -1.88
CA ALA A 112 -11.76 7.45 -2.25
C ALA A 112 -11.31 8.34 -1.07
N GLY A 113 -11.83 8.12 0.11
CA GLY A 113 -11.40 8.80 1.33
C GLY A 113 -9.93 8.55 1.66
N VAL A 114 -9.44 7.32 1.47
CA VAL A 114 -8.02 6.97 1.64
C VAL A 114 -7.15 7.71 0.61
N GLY A 115 -7.60 7.84 -0.63
CA GLY A 115 -6.91 8.67 -1.63
C GLY A 115 -6.74 10.13 -1.18
N LEU A 116 -7.76 10.72 -0.52
CA LEU A 116 -7.65 12.05 0.08
C LEU A 116 -6.66 12.09 1.26
N MET A 117 -6.58 11.03 2.05
CA MET A 117 -5.56 10.91 3.11
C MET A 117 -4.15 10.87 2.54
N LEU A 118 -3.91 10.12 1.44
CA LEU A 118 -2.63 10.12 0.72
C LEU A 118 -2.24 11.51 0.25
N ALA A 119 -3.19 12.23 -0.35
CA ALA A 119 -2.97 13.60 -0.81
C ALA A 119 -2.59 14.56 0.34
N LYS A 120 -3.22 14.41 1.50
CA LYS A 120 -2.88 15.19 2.70
C LYS A 120 -1.44 14.91 3.13
N VAL A 121 -1.03 13.65 3.18
CA VAL A 121 0.35 13.27 3.53
C VAL A 121 1.34 13.80 2.48
N ALA A 122 0.99 13.75 1.19
CA ALA A 122 1.78 14.34 0.12
C ALA A 122 2.03 15.84 0.36
N VAL A 123 0.98 16.59 0.73
CA VAL A 123 1.09 18.02 1.07
C VAL A 123 1.97 18.25 2.31
N ASP A 124 1.86 17.41 3.32
CA ASP A 124 2.67 17.53 4.54
C ASP A 124 4.15 17.19 4.27
N MET A 125 4.45 16.22 3.39
CA MET A 125 5.81 15.96 2.93
C MET A 125 6.36 17.08 2.06
N PHE A 126 5.54 17.67 1.17
CA PHE A 126 5.88 18.83 0.35
C PHE A 126 6.30 20.04 1.23
N LYS A 127 5.62 20.28 2.34
CA LYS A 127 5.93 21.39 3.25
C LYS A 127 7.29 21.27 3.92
N LYS A 128 7.85 20.07 4.05
CA LYS A 128 9.17 19.85 4.67
C LYS A 128 10.29 20.48 3.85
N ASP A 129 10.18 20.39 2.51
CA ASP A 129 11.08 21.06 1.56
C ASP A 129 10.28 21.42 0.30
N LYS A 130 9.95 22.72 0.20
CA LYS A 130 9.08 23.23 -0.88
C LYS A 130 9.71 23.13 -2.25
N ALA A 131 11.05 23.28 -2.37
CA ALA A 131 11.73 23.22 -3.65
C ALA A 131 11.76 21.78 -4.20
N ILE A 132 12.18 20.82 -3.39
CA ILE A 132 12.21 19.40 -3.75
C ILE A 132 10.79 18.88 -3.97
N GLY A 133 9.86 19.23 -3.10
CA GLY A 133 8.45 18.85 -3.22
C GLY A 133 7.78 19.40 -4.48
N ALA A 134 8.08 20.66 -4.87
CA ALA A 134 7.57 21.24 -6.11
C ALA A 134 8.06 20.49 -7.34
N VAL A 135 9.35 20.19 -7.40
CA VAL A 135 9.92 19.40 -8.51
C VAL A 135 9.30 18.01 -8.56
N SER A 136 9.16 17.34 -7.40
CA SER A 136 8.54 16.03 -7.32
C SER A 136 7.08 16.09 -7.80
N ALA A 137 6.27 17.03 -7.33
CA ALA A 137 4.85 17.16 -7.69
C ALA A 137 4.66 17.51 -9.16
N ILE A 138 5.40 18.51 -9.68
CA ILE A 138 5.29 18.95 -11.08
C ILE A 138 5.71 17.82 -12.01
N SER A 139 6.86 17.18 -11.77
CA SER A 139 7.33 16.08 -12.61
C SER A 139 6.38 14.86 -12.55
N ALA A 140 5.84 14.53 -11.37
CA ALA A 140 4.86 13.45 -11.24
C ALA A 140 3.60 13.73 -12.08
N VAL A 141 3.01 14.93 -11.97
CA VAL A 141 1.82 15.31 -12.74
C VAL A 141 2.10 15.28 -14.25
N ILE A 142 3.20 15.90 -14.69
CA ILE A 142 3.56 15.94 -16.11
C ILE A 142 3.73 14.51 -16.64
N VAL A 143 4.56 13.68 -16.00
CA VAL A 143 4.82 12.32 -16.49
C VAL A 143 3.53 11.48 -16.50
N TYR A 144 2.69 11.61 -15.47
CA TYR A 144 1.42 10.89 -15.45
C TYR A 144 0.46 11.34 -16.53
N CYS A 145 0.34 12.63 -16.79
CA CYS A 145 -0.51 13.14 -17.88
C CYS A 145 -0.13 12.59 -19.26
N PHE A 146 1.16 12.43 -19.54
CA PHE A 146 1.62 11.91 -20.81
C PHE A 146 1.65 10.38 -20.91
N THR A 147 1.93 9.69 -19.81
CA THR A 147 2.18 8.25 -19.85
C THR A 147 1.04 7.41 -19.29
N GLN A 148 0.19 7.98 -18.44
CA GLN A 148 -0.86 7.28 -17.66
C GLN A 148 -0.30 6.07 -16.90
N ASN A 149 1.00 6.10 -16.57
CA ASN A 149 1.72 4.99 -15.98
C ASN A 149 2.40 5.40 -14.66
N LEU A 150 1.98 4.79 -13.57
CA LEU A 150 2.49 5.07 -12.23
C LEU A 150 3.97 4.72 -12.08
N VAL A 151 4.48 3.69 -12.76
CA VAL A 151 5.90 3.30 -12.66
C VAL A 151 6.79 4.43 -13.17
N TYR A 152 6.48 4.97 -14.35
CA TYR A 152 7.23 6.11 -14.91
C TYR A 152 7.06 7.36 -14.05
N THR A 153 5.86 7.62 -13.56
CA THR A 153 5.54 8.75 -12.69
C THR A 153 6.37 8.73 -11.41
N ILE A 154 6.36 7.60 -10.71
CA ILE A 154 7.08 7.41 -9.46
C ILE A 154 8.59 7.54 -9.70
N THR A 155 9.11 6.83 -10.70
CA THR A 155 10.55 6.80 -10.99
C THR A 155 11.06 8.19 -11.38
N ALA A 156 10.38 8.87 -12.30
CA ALA A 156 10.79 10.20 -12.76
C ALA A 156 10.69 11.25 -11.65
N SER A 157 9.61 11.27 -10.87
CA SER A 157 9.44 12.25 -9.80
C SER A 157 10.49 12.12 -8.70
N VAL A 158 10.81 10.89 -8.30
CA VAL A 158 11.85 10.64 -7.28
C VAL A 158 13.23 10.97 -7.83
N ILE A 159 13.59 10.52 -9.03
CA ILE A 159 14.92 10.77 -9.61
C ILE A 159 15.17 12.27 -9.82
N LEU A 160 14.21 12.97 -10.47
CA LEU A 160 14.38 14.40 -10.76
C LEU A 160 14.48 15.24 -9.48
N SER A 161 13.63 14.94 -8.50
CA SER A 161 13.68 15.65 -7.22
C SER A 161 14.94 15.34 -6.40
N CYS A 162 15.48 14.11 -6.47
CA CYS A 162 16.76 13.77 -5.85
C CYS A 162 17.94 14.49 -6.50
N ILE A 163 17.94 14.63 -7.84
CA ILE A 163 18.98 15.37 -8.56
C ILE A 163 18.98 16.83 -8.07
N ILE A 164 17.83 17.47 -8.00
CA ILE A 164 17.73 18.85 -7.51
C ILE A 164 18.07 18.95 -6.03
N GLY A 165 17.67 18.00 -5.20
CA GLY A 165 18.03 17.95 -3.78
C GLY A 165 19.52 17.98 -3.51
N ARG A 166 20.36 17.45 -4.42
CA ARG A 166 21.83 17.54 -4.31
C ARG A 166 22.36 18.97 -4.47
N TYR A 167 21.64 19.83 -5.20
CA TYR A 167 22.04 21.22 -5.40
C TYR A 167 21.53 22.15 -4.29
N VAL A 168 20.41 21.78 -3.64
CA VAL A 168 19.75 22.60 -2.60
C VAL A 168 20.38 22.41 -1.21
N LYS A 169 21.23 21.39 -1.00
CA LYS A 169 21.98 21.13 0.26
C LYS A 169 21.15 21.22 1.54
N ASP A 170 20.00 20.57 1.62
CA ASP A 170 19.30 20.41 2.90
C ASP A 170 19.55 19.00 3.46
N GLU A 171 20.57 18.89 4.33
CA GLU A 171 20.95 17.61 4.97
C GLU A 171 19.93 17.11 6.00
N ASN A 172 18.94 17.94 6.39
CA ASN A 172 18.04 17.63 7.49
C ASN A 172 16.82 16.81 7.08
N ASN A 173 16.56 16.61 5.79
CA ASN A 173 15.36 15.96 5.27
C ASN A 173 15.58 14.59 4.60
N ILE A 174 16.71 13.95 4.84
CA ILE A 174 17.05 12.63 4.29
C ILE A 174 16.30 11.54 5.07
N ILE A 175 15.89 10.48 4.39
CA ILE A 175 15.30 9.30 5.03
C ILE A 175 16.37 8.58 5.85
N VAL A 176 16.36 8.80 7.16
CA VAL A 176 17.27 8.11 8.08
C VAL A 176 16.63 6.79 8.48
N ALA A 177 17.12 5.68 7.93
CA ALA A 177 16.79 4.37 8.43
C ALA A 177 17.45 4.17 9.80
N GLU A 178 16.66 3.79 10.82
CA GLU A 178 17.21 3.36 12.11
C GLU A 178 18.16 2.17 11.88
N LYS A 179 19.17 2.01 12.77
CA LYS A 179 20.02 0.82 12.74
C LYS A 179 19.13 -0.42 12.88
N GLU A 180 19.10 -1.21 11.82
CA GLU A 180 18.24 -2.38 11.76
C GLU A 180 18.72 -3.46 12.73
N LYS A 181 17.88 -3.77 13.69
CA LYS A 181 18.03 -4.93 14.58
C LYS A 181 16.80 -5.81 14.40
N ILE A 182 17.03 -7.10 14.20
CA ILE A 182 15.96 -8.09 14.21
C ILE A 182 15.65 -8.38 15.67
N GLU A 183 14.72 -7.63 16.25
CA GLU A 183 14.31 -7.80 17.63
C GLU A 183 12.78 -7.97 17.68
N ARG A 184 12.34 -8.93 18.50
CA ARG A 184 10.92 -9.12 18.77
C ARG A 184 10.33 -7.84 19.37
N GLN A 185 9.31 -7.33 18.75
CA GLN A 185 8.63 -6.11 19.19
C GLN A 185 7.62 -6.41 20.29
N LYS A 186 7.55 -5.53 21.27
CA LYS A 186 6.52 -5.61 22.32
C LYS A 186 5.24 -5.00 21.78
N LEU A 187 4.25 -5.83 21.52
CA LEU A 187 2.92 -5.37 21.10
C LEU A 187 2.24 -4.64 22.27
N THR A 188 1.33 -3.73 21.91
CA THR A 188 0.47 -3.01 22.86
C THR A 188 -0.97 -3.06 22.36
N MET A 189 -1.92 -3.00 23.29
CA MET A 189 -3.35 -2.92 22.96
C MET A 189 -3.95 -1.74 23.72
N ASN A 190 -4.53 -0.82 22.98
CA ASN A 190 -5.31 0.30 23.50
C ASN A 190 -6.39 0.68 22.47
N ALA A 191 -7.28 1.59 22.79
CA ALA A 191 -8.37 2.00 21.91
C ALA A 191 -7.87 2.54 20.57
N SER A 192 -6.75 3.28 20.54
CA SER A 192 -6.13 3.80 19.33
C SER A 192 -5.61 2.66 18.44
N VAL A 193 -4.93 1.67 19.04
CA VAL A 193 -4.41 0.50 18.33
C VAL A 193 -5.55 -0.36 17.79
N LEU A 194 -6.59 -0.60 18.57
CA LEU A 194 -7.75 -1.37 18.10
C LEU A 194 -8.43 -0.69 16.91
N ARG A 195 -8.67 0.62 17.01
CA ARG A 195 -9.23 1.42 15.92
C ARG A 195 -8.33 1.38 14.68
N GLY A 196 -7.00 1.52 14.86
CA GLY A 196 -6.04 1.43 13.77
C GLY A 196 -5.97 0.05 13.14
N ALA A 197 -6.06 -1.02 13.92
CA ALA A 197 -6.14 -2.39 13.44
C ALA A 197 -7.41 -2.62 12.60
N LEU A 198 -8.55 -2.14 13.06
CA LEU A 198 -9.81 -2.24 12.31
C LEU A 198 -9.77 -1.42 11.01
N GLY A 199 -9.09 -0.26 11.01
CA GLY A 199 -8.85 0.48 9.77
C GLY A 199 -7.96 -0.27 8.78
N MET A 200 -6.93 -0.99 9.26
CA MET A 200 -6.13 -1.90 8.43
C MET A 200 -6.99 -3.03 7.85
N VAL A 201 -7.85 -3.63 8.66
CA VAL A 201 -8.81 -4.65 8.17
C VAL A 201 -9.64 -4.10 7.02
N CYS A 202 -10.18 -2.89 7.15
CA CYS A 202 -10.98 -2.27 6.10
C CYS A 202 -10.18 -2.02 4.81
N LEU A 203 -8.93 -1.57 4.92
CA LEU A 203 -8.04 -1.39 3.77
C LEU A 203 -7.74 -2.72 3.09
N ASN A 204 -7.41 -3.76 3.85
CA ASN A 204 -7.06 -5.08 3.34
C ASN A 204 -8.24 -5.77 2.66
N ILE A 205 -9.46 -5.59 3.18
CA ILE A 205 -10.68 -6.06 2.51
C ILE A 205 -10.78 -5.43 1.12
N GLY A 206 -10.62 -4.10 1.02
CA GLY A 206 -10.68 -3.39 -0.25
C GLY A 206 -9.60 -3.81 -1.24
N SER A 207 -8.34 -3.88 -0.80
CA SER A 207 -7.20 -4.19 -1.66
C SER A 207 -7.14 -5.66 -2.09
N ASN A 208 -7.30 -6.60 -1.17
CA ASN A 208 -7.19 -8.02 -1.49
C ASN A 208 -8.24 -8.46 -2.52
N ILE A 209 -9.47 -7.94 -2.42
CA ILE A 209 -10.52 -8.24 -3.39
C ILE A 209 -10.27 -7.53 -4.71
N SER A 210 -10.14 -6.21 -4.68
CA SER A 210 -10.04 -5.43 -5.92
C SER A 210 -8.74 -5.73 -6.67
N PHE A 211 -7.61 -5.70 -6.00
CA PHE A 211 -6.30 -5.83 -6.65
C PHE A 211 -5.99 -7.30 -6.97
N GLY A 212 -6.41 -8.23 -6.09
CA GLY A 212 -6.32 -9.66 -6.35
C GLY A 212 -7.12 -10.07 -7.58
N ALA A 213 -8.38 -9.61 -7.68
CA ALA A 213 -9.23 -9.89 -8.83
C ALA A 213 -8.69 -9.25 -10.12
N ILE A 214 -8.22 -8.00 -10.09
CA ILE A 214 -7.64 -7.35 -11.27
C ILE A 214 -6.39 -8.10 -11.75
N THR A 215 -5.49 -8.45 -10.85
CA THR A 215 -4.27 -9.20 -11.21
C THR A 215 -4.61 -10.60 -11.72
N GLY A 216 -5.58 -11.27 -11.11
CA GLY A 216 -6.11 -12.55 -11.59
C GLY A 216 -6.69 -12.45 -13.00
N ASN A 217 -7.50 -11.44 -13.27
CA ASN A 217 -8.06 -11.21 -14.60
C ASN A 217 -6.95 -10.96 -15.65
N MET A 218 -5.91 -10.20 -15.31
CA MET A 218 -4.74 -10.01 -16.19
C MET A 218 -4.03 -11.31 -16.50
N ALA A 219 -3.99 -12.23 -15.54
CA ALA A 219 -3.40 -13.58 -15.68
C ALA A 219 -4.36 -14.63 -16.28
N ASN A 220 -5.60 -14.24 -16.62
CA ASN A 220 -6.68 -15.16 -17.00
C ASN A 220 -6.88 -16.30 -15.97
N THR A 221 -6.71 -16.02 -14.70
CA THR A 221 -6.79 -16.98 -13.60
C THR A 221 -7.65 -16.42 -12.47
N GLU A 222 -8.56 -17.23 -11.96
CA GLU A 222 -9.34 -16.85 -10.79
C GLU A 222 -8.47 -16.88 -9.53
N VAL A 223 -8.44 -15.78 -8.78
CA VAL A 223 -7.69 -15.67 -7.53
C VAL A 223 -8.64 -15.95 -6.37
N ASN A 224 -8.28 -16.93 -5.54
CA ASN A 224 -8.96 -17.15 -4.28
C ASN A 224 -8.57 -16.05 -3.28
N ILE A 225 -9.50 -15.11 -3.06
CA ILE A 225 -9.28 -13.93 -2.23
C ILE A 225 -9.11 -14.25 -0.73
N ASP A 226 -9.70 -15.35 -0.25
CA ASP A 226 -9.51 -15.80 1.12
C ASP A 226 -8.08 -16.33 1.33
N HIS A 227 -7.57 -17.15 0.41
CA HIS A 227 -6.17 -17.58 0.44
C HIS A 227 -5.20 -16.40 0.35
N LEU A 228 -5.45 -15.45 -0.56
CA LEU A 228 -4.65 -14.23 -0.69
C LEU A 228 -4.64 -13.41 0.61
N SER A 229 -5.81 -13.27 1.26
CA SER A 229 -5.92 -12.60 2.56
C SER A 229 -5.14 -13.30 3.66
N VAL A 230 -5.15 -14.62 3.70
CA VAL A 230 -4.35 -15.39 4.68
C VAL A 230 -2.86 -15.19 4.42
N ILE A 231 -2.42 -15.24 3.15
CA ILE A 231 -1.01 -15.04 2.78
C ILE A 231 -0.53 -13.65 3.20
N SER A 232 -1.25 -12.58 2.81
CA SER A 232 -0.87 -11.20 3.16
C SER A 232 -0.90 -10.98 4.67
N SER A 233 -1.88 -11.56 5.37
CA SER A 233 -1.99 -11.44 6.82
C SER A 233 -0.86 -12.14 7.57
N ILE A 234 -0.47 -13.34 7.17
CA ILE A 234 0.67 -14.04 7.78
C ILE A 234 1.95 -13.24 7.50
N ALA A 235 2.12 -12.72 6.29
CA ALA A 235 3.25 -11.88 5.91
C ALA A 235 3.34 -10.64 6.80
N ASP A 236 2.23 -9.95 7.01
CA ASP A 236 2.13 -8.77 7.87
C ASP A 236 2.40 -9.07 9.35
N MET A 237 1.88 -10.18 9.87
CA MET A 237 2.17 -10.60 11.23
C MET A 237 3.65 -10.87 11.43
N VAL A 238 4.29 -11.60 10.51
CA VAL A 238 5.72 -11.90 10.56
C VAL A 238 6.55 -10.61 10.45
N SER A 239 6.24 -9.74 9.50
CA SER A 239 6.92 -8.46 9.31
C SER A 239 6.82 -7.58 10.55
N SER A 240 5.59 -7.29 10.97
CA SER A 240 5.32 -6.36 12.08
C SER A 240 5.85 -6.87 13.42
N PHE A 241 5.82 -8.19 13.66
CA PHE A 241 6.35 -8.77 14.90
C PHE A 241 7.84 -8.46 15.13
N PHE A 242 8.59 -8.23 14.06
CA PHE A 242 10.00 -7.83 14.10
C PHE A 242 10.22 -6.35 13.72
N GLY A 243 9.16 -5.56 13.54
CA GLY A 243 9.26 -4.11 13.31
C GLY A 243 9.28 -3.69 11.86
N GLY A 244 8.87 -4.55 10.95
CA GLY A 244 8.75 -4.27 9.52
C GLY A 244 7.44 -3.57 9.15
N SER A 245 7.34 -3.24 7.86
CA SER A 245 6.20 -2.58 7.20
C SER A 245 5.09 -3.57 6.87
N PRO A 246 3.83 -3.11 6.72
CA PRO A 246 2.79 -3.91 6.09
C PRO A 246 3.09 -4.12 4.61
N VAL A 247 2.65 -5.26 4.08
CA VAL A 247 2.70 -5.63 2.65
C VAL A 247 1.36 -6.24 2.26
N GLU A 248 0.79 -5.74 1.18
CA GLU A 248 -0.57 -6.05 0.78
C GLU A 248 -0.63 -6.50 -0.67
N SER A 249 -1.75 -7.08 -1.07
CA SER A 249 -2.02 -7.37 -2.48
C SER A 249 -1.96 -6.09 -3.31
N ILE A 250 -1.37 -6.19 -4.48
CA ILE A 250 -1.23 -5.08 -5.43
C ILE A 250 -1.77 -5.45 -6.81
N ILE A 251 -2.15 -4.44 -7.59
CA ILE A 251 -2.29 -4.61 -9.03
C ILE A 251 -0.88 -4.77 -9.61
N SER A 252 -0.61 -5.91 -10.20
CA SER A 252 0.74 -6.28 -10.62
C SER A 252 0.86 -6.52 -12.12
N ALA A 253 1.84 -5.88 -12.75
CA ALA A 253 2.20 -6.16 -14.14
C ALA A 253 2.64 -7.62 -14.36
N THR A 254 3.03 -8.34 -13.29
CA THR A 254 3.32 -9.77 -13.36
C THR A 254 2.11 -10.62 -13.76
N GLY A 255 0.88 -10.12 -13.51
CA GLY A 255 -0.35 -10.77 -13.99
C GLY A 255 -0.45 -10.86 -15.52
N SER A 256 0.17 -9.92 -16.25
CA SER A 256 0.22 -9.96 -17.73
C SER A 256 1.46 -10.69 -18.28
N ALA A 257 2.31 -11.22 -17.41
CA ALA A 257 3.50 -11.96 -17.82
C ALA A 257 3.12 -13.37 -18.34
N PRO A 258 3.87 -13.95 -19.29
CA PRO A 258 3.62 -15.30 -19.78
C PRO A 258 3.54 -16.36 -18.67
N HIS A 259 4.38 -16.21 -17.65
CA HIS A 259 4.39 -17.09 -16.48
C HIS A 259 4.02 -16.29 -15.21
N ALA A 260 2.77 -15.78 -15.14
CA ALA A 260 2.30 -14.84 -14.11
C ALA A 260 2.63 -15.27 -12.68
N LEU A 261 2.41 -16.55 -12.33
CA LEU A 261 2.73 -17.09 -11.00
C LEU A 261 4.21 -16.95 -10.67
N TRP A 262 5.08 -17.41 -11.57
CA TRP A 262 6.54 -17.37 -11.35
C TRP A 262 7.10 -15.96 -11.39
N ALA A 263 6.53 -15.07 -12.23
CA ALA A 263 6.88 -13.66 -12.25
C ALA A 263 6.48 -12.98 -10.94
N GLY A 264 5.30 -13.26 -10.39
CA GLY A 264 4.85 -12.78 -9.09
C GLY A 264 5.75 -13.25 -7.94
N ILE A 265 6.10 -14.54 -7.90
CA ILE A 265 7.04 -15.11 -6.92
C ILE A 265 8.43 -14.46 -7.08
N GLY A 266 8.94 -14.37 -8.31
CA GLY A 266 10.25 -13.78 -8.62
C GLY A 266 10.36 -12.33 -8.16
N MET A 267 9.33 -11.54 -8.37
CA MET A 267 9.26 -10.16 -7.89
C MET A 267 9.38 -10.10 -6.35
N MET A 268 8.61 -10.92 -5.63
CA MET A 268 8.66 -10.94 -4.17
C MET A 268 10.02 -11.40 -3.65
N VAL A 269 10.63 -12.40 -4.27
CA VAL A 269 11.97 -12.88 -3.90
C VAL A 269 13.02 -11.78 -4.13
N ILE A 270 13.00 -11.11 -5.30
CA ILE A 270 13.94 -10.02 -5.60
C ILE A 270 13.77 -8.86 -4.63
N MET A 271 12.53 -8.46 -4.33
CA MET A 271 12.27 -7.42 -3.34
C MET A 271 12.78 -7.84 -1.95
N GLY A 272 12.50 -9.07 -1.51
CA GLY A 272 13.02 -9.63 -0.27
C GLY A 272 14.54 -9.59 -0.20
N LEU A 273 15.24 -9.94 -1.28
CA LEU A 273 16.71 -9.84 -1.37
C LEU A 273 17.20 -8.39 -1.28
N ILE A 274 16.56 -7.45 -1.97
CA ILE A 274 16.89 -6.01 -1.88
C ILE A 274 16.81 -5.53 -0.42
N LEU A 275 15.78 -5.96 0.29
CA LEU A 275 15.54 -5.58 1.67
C LEU A 275 16.53 -6.22 2.64
N ILE A 276 16.79 -7.53 2.51
CA ILE A 276 17.68 -8.25 3.43
C ILE A 276 19.14 -7.83 3.28
N PHE A 277 19.57 -7.45 2.05
CA PHE A 277 20.90 -6.88 1.81
C PHE A 277 21.00 -5.39 2.19
N GLY A 278 19.95 -4.80 2.75
CA GLY A 278 19.91 -3.41 3.19
C GLY A 278 20.12 -2.40 2.05
N LEU A 279 19.74 -2.75 0.81
CA LEU A 279 19.88 -1.86 -0.34
C LEU A 279 18.88 -0.71 -0.26
N LEU A 280 17.66 -0.96 0.21
CA LEU A 280 16.63 0.06 0.37
C LEU A 280 17.05 1.17 1.36
N PRO A 281 17.54 0.87 2.58
CA PRO A 281 18.08 1.88 3.49
C PRO A 281 19.28 2.65 2.91
N LYS A 282 20.12 1.98 2.10
CA LYS A 282 21.24 2.66 1.42
C LYS A 282 20.73 3.67 0.39
N MET A 283 19.67 3.32 -0.36
CA MET A 283 19.01 4.25 -1.29
C MET A 283 18.36 5.42 -0.54
N GLY A 284 17.70 5.16 0.59
CA GLY A 284 17.03 6.16 1.42
C GLY A 284 17.94 7.32 1.85
N LYS A 285 19.25 7.06 2.05
CA LYS A 285 20.24 8.09 2.39
C LYS A 285 20.39 9.17 1.31
N TYR A 286 19.97 8.91 0.09
CA TYR A 286 20.09 9.83 -1.04
C TYR A 286 18.74 10.41 -1.47
N VAL A 287 17.65 9.98 -0.84
CA VAL A 287 16.29 10.37 -1.20
C VAL A 287 15.70 11.27 -0.11
N PRO A 288 15.50 12.57 -0.40
CA PRO A 288 14.78 13.46 0.49
C PRO A 288 13.34 12.99 0.68
N THR A 289 12.79 13.15 1.90
CA THR A 289 11.39 12.76 2.18
C THR A 289 10.39 13.50 1.27
N ALA A 290 10.67 14.76 0.93
CA ALA A 290 9.84 15.55 0.02
C ALA A 290 9.81 15.01 -1.42
N SER A 291 10.80 14.20 -1.83
CA SER A 291 10.81 13.53 -3.15
C SER A 291 9.68 12.52 -3.32
N ILE A 292 9.11 12.03 -2.21
CA ILE A 292 8.00 11.07 -2.20
C ILE A 292 6.66 11.78 -2.44
N SER A 293 6.57 13.09 -2.17
CA SER A 293 5.30 13.84 -2.20
C SER A 293 4.60 13.79 -3.55
N GLY A 294 5.35 13.89 -4.65
CA GLY A 294 4.78 13.95 -6.00
C GLY A 294 4.00 12.70 -6.38
N PHE A 295 4.59 11.52 -6.17
CA PHE A 295 3.86 10.31 -6.52
C PHE A 295 2.67 10.04 -5.58
N LEU A 296 2.77 10.36 -4.29
CA LEU A 296 1.63 10.24 -3.38
C LEU A 296 0.48 11.17 -3.78
N LEU A 297 0.79 12.37 -4.27
CA LEU A 297 -0.21 13.31 -4.76
C LEU A 297 -0.93 12.74 -5.98
N VAL A 298 -0.19 12.23 -6.97
CA VAL A 298 -0.76 11.62 -8.18
C VAL A 298 -1.55 10.36 -7.83
N LEU A 299 -0.97 9.46 -7.03
CA LEU A 299 -1.64 8.24 -6.60
C LEU A 299 -2.95 8.56 -5.86
N GLY A 300 -2.92 9.49 -4.90
CA GLY A 300 -4.11 9.86 -4.13
C GLY A 300 -5.15 10.59 -4.97
N LEU A 301 -4.82 11.79 -5.50
CA LEU A 301 -5.80 12.68 -6.11
C LEU A 301 -6.16 12.34 -7.55
N ILE A 302 -5.24 11.79 -8.34
CA ILE A 302 -5.44 11.60 -9.78
C ILE A 302 -5.84 10.16 -10.09
N VAL A 303 -5.35 9.18 -9.30
CA VAL A 303 -5.63 7.77 -9.53
C VAL A 303 -6.72 7.26 -8.58
N THR A 304 -6.47 7.27 -7.28
CA THR A 304 -7.35 6.60 -6.30
C THR A 304 -8.68 7.32 -6.13
N VAL A 305 -8.68 8.65 -5.97
CA VAL A 305 -9.92 9.41 -5.71
C VAL A 305 -10.91 9.34 -6.89
N PRO A 306 -10.56 9.66 -8.15
CA PRO A 306 -11.56 9.75 -9.20
C PRO A 306 -12.26 8.42 -9.49
N VAL A 307 -11.49 7.34 -9.57
CA VAL A 307 -12.03 6.00 -9.88
C VAL A 307 -12.98 5.55 -8.77
N ASN A 308 -12.57 5.68 -7.52
CA ASN A 308 -13.36 5.21 -6.39
C ASN A 308 -14.52 6.15 -6.05
N ALA A 309 -14.36 7.48 -6.16
CA ALA A 309 -15.44 8.42 -5.95
C ALA A 309 -16.57 8.25 -6.97
N ALA A 310 -16.23 8.04 -8.25
CA ALA A 310 -17.23 7.75 -9.27
C ALA A 310 -18.05 6.50 -8.93
N SER A 311 -17.39 5.42 -8.53
CA SER A 311 -18.07 4.17 -8.10
C SER A 311 -18.89 4.36 -6.82
N ALA A 312 -18.38 5.14 -5.86
CA ALA A 312 -19.06 5.41 -4.61
C ALA A 312 -20.40 6.14 -4.80
N VAL A 313 -20.46 7.09 -5.74
CA VAL A 313 -21.67 7.90 -5.96
C VAL A 313 -22.62 7.31 -7.01
N ALA A 314 -22.18 6.34 -7.81
CA ALA A 314 -22.98 5.77 -8.90
C ALA A 314 -24.25 5.06 -8.40
N GLY A 315 -24.18 4.38 -7.24
CA GLY A 315 -25.34 3.66 -6.68
C GLY A 315 -26.15 4.54 -5.72
N ASN A 316 -25.54 4.99 -4.62
CA ASN A 316 -26.17 5.87 -3.64
C ASN A 316 -25.20 7.00 -3.24
N PRO A 317 -25.37 8.22 -3.80
CA PRO A 317 -24.47 9.34 -3.56
C PRO A 317 -24.34 9.74 -2.09
N MET A 318 -25.42 9.59 -1.31
CA MET A 318 -25.43 9.90 0.13
C MET A 318 -24.53 8.94 0.89
N VAL A 319 -24.69 7.64 0.67
CA VAL A 319 -23.88 6.60 1.33
C VAL A 319 -22.41 6.73 0.94
N GLY A 320 -22.12 6.82 -0.36
CA GLY A 320 -20.75 6.96 -0.85
C GLY A 320 -20.09 8.26 -0.38
N GLY A 321 -20.80 9.38 -0.44
CA GLY A 321 -20.30 10.69 -0.01
C GLY A 321 -20.01 10.75 1.49
N VAL A 322 -20.90 10.23 2.34
CA VAL A 322 -20.69 10.14 3.80
C VAL A 322 -19.48 9.25 4.11
N THR A 323 -19.39 8.08 3.47
CA THR A 323 -18.26 7.16 3.66
C THR A 323 -16.94 7.82 3.30
N MET A 324 -16.85 8.44 2.13
CA MET A 324 -15.66 9.13 1.63
C MET A 324 -15.26 10.27 2.56
N GLY A 325 -16.23 11.13 2.94
CA GLY A 325 -15.97 12.30 3.78
C GLY A 325 -15.48 11.90 5.17
N VAL A 326 -16.14 10.95 5.83
CA VAL A 326 -15.73 10.47 7.16
C VAL A 326 -14.38 9.76 7.10
N THR A 327 -14.12 8.94 6.07
CA THR A 327 -12.79 8.32 5.88
C THR A 327 -11.70 9.37 5.77
N ALA A 328 -11.89 10.39 4.93
CA ALA A 328 -10.88 11.42 4.67
C ALA A 328 -10.50 12.24 5.90
N ILE A 329 -11.45 12.51 6.80
CA ILE A 329 -11.22 13.31 8.01
C ILE A 329 -10.88 12.50 9.25
N SER A 330 -11.13 11.18 9.23
CA SER A 330 -10.90 10.30 10.38
C SER A 330 -10.05 9.08 10.02
N ASP A 331 -10.70 7.99 9.57
CA ASP A 331 -10.05 6.75 9.16
C ASP A 331 -11.01 5.82 8.39
N PRO A 332 -10.47 4.77 7.73
CA PRO A 332 -11.27 3.83 6.93
C PRO A 332 -12.34 3.09 7.75
N PHE A 333 -12.06 2.72 8.99
CA PHE A 333 -13.02 1.99 9.83
C PHE A 333 -14.23 2.86 10.20
N LEU A 334 -14.01 4.08 10.66
CA LEU A 334 -15.10 5.01 10.97
C LEU A 334 -15.86 5.42 9.70
N GLY A 335 -15.16 5.58 8.57
CA GLY A 335 -15.79 5.82 7.28
C GLY A 335 -16.73 4.70 6.88
N MET A 336 -16.28 3.45 7.00
CA MET A 336 -17.11 2.27 6.74
C MET A 336 -18.35 2.22 7.65
N LEU A 337 -18.17 2.43 8.96
CA LEU A 337 -19.29 2.44 9.91
C LEU A 337 -20.28 3.56 9.57
N ALA A 338 -19.81 4.76 9.27
CA ALA A 338 -20.67 5.88 8.87
C ALA A 338 -21.43 5.57 7.57
N GLY A 339 -20.78 4.90 6.61
CA GLY A 339 -21.42 4.45 5.38
C GLY A 339 -22.52 3.41 5.65
N ILE A 340 -22.27 2.43 6.53
CA ILE A 340 -23.28 1.45 6.93
C ILE A 340 -24.47 2.15 7.59
N VAL A 341 -24.23 3.07 8.53
CA VAL A 341 -25.29 3.86 9.18
C VAL A 341 -26.07 4.68 8.15
N ALA A 342 -25.36 5.37 7.24
CA ALA A 342 -25.99 6.14 6.17
C ALA A 342 -26.88 5.26 5.28
N ARG A 343 -26.44 4.05 4.96
CA ARG A 343 -27.26 3.09 4.20
C ARG A 343 -28.57 2.73 4.92
N PHE A 344 -28.54 2.54 6.23
CA PHE A 344 -29.76 2.28 7.00
C PHE A 344 -30.71 3.49 7.08
N ILE A 345 -30.15 4.72 7.08
CA ILE A 345 -30.96 5.94 7.19
C ILE A 345 -31.56 6.35 5.84
N PHE A 346 -30.76 6.29 4.77
CA PHE A 346 -31.15 6.82 3.45
C PHE A 346 -31.73 5.75 2.52
N GLY A 347 -31.84 4.51 2.98
CA GLY A 347 -32.42 3.41 2.23
C GLY A 347 -31.61 3.05 0.98
N ALA A 348 -31.08 1.87 0.91
CA ALA A 348 -30.55 1.30 -0.32
C ALA A 348 -31.51 0.21 -0.81
#